data_96ff58653129359ebccdb2e59a482476
#
_entry.id   96ff58653129359ebccdb2e59a482476
#
_cell.length_a   1.000
_cell.length_b   1.000
_cell.length_c   1.000
_cell.angle_alpha   90.00
_cell.angle_beta   90.00
_cell.angle_gamma   90.00
#
_symmetry.space_group_name_H-M   'P 1'
#
loop_
_entity.id
_entity.type
_entity.pdbx_description
1 polymer ?
#
loop_
_entity_poly.entity_id
_entity_poly.type
_entity_poly.pdbx_seq_one_letter_code
_entity_poly.pdbx_strand_id
1 'polypeptide(L)'
;MRVLISGAGLAGPCLAHGLRRHGIDVLLFERDAAIDARAQGYRIHIGGGGDAALREWLPTGVYEQAAATSCRTGRGVTVAGPDLGTFTELPLPPAVAGLTVDRLTLRRIMLRDLAGCTRFGTEFAGYAPLDDGRVRVRFADGTTEDGDLLVAADGVGSGIRRQLLPDFPVTVDDHRLIYGRTPLTGEARDLTPDAALEGFLGVTGVDGRGLVLAAQRFRRDPAEFGFPAGRDYVMWAAGAPSATFGPDLFRLGAGELIDLAAKTFAGWHPSLEALIRLGDPAYVVPSSVYTSERPGAWSPGPVTLAGDAAHPMPPAGVSAGVALHDAGLLAGRLASGAPLLDAVGEYEKEMLDHGFAAAAAATRRHRGQH
;
A
#
# COMPACT_ATOMS: atom_id res chain seq x y z
N MET A 1 10.36 -19.11 -19.34
CA MET A 1 9.10 -18.59 -18.76
C MET A 1 9.16 -17.08 -18.77
N ARG A 2 8.08 -16.43 -19.21
CA ARG A 2 7.90 -14.99 -19.21
C ARG A 2 6.69 -14.60 -18.36
N VAL A 3 6.87 -13.73 -17.38
CA VAL A 3 5.83 -13.26 -16.45
C VAL A 3 5.50 -11.79 -16.73
N LEU A 4 4.22 -11.53 -16.99
CA LEU A 4 3.67 -10.17 -17.15
C LEU A 4 3.09 -9.73 -15.80
N ILE A 5 3.54 -8.58 -15.28
CA ILE A 5 3.11 -8.07 -13.97
C ILE A 5 2.40 -6.73 -14.19
N SER A 6 1.13 -6.64 -13.79
CA SER A 6 0.36 -5.41 -13.82
C SER A 6 0.49 -4.67 -12.49
N GLY A 7 1.02 -3.45 -12.51
CA GLY A 7 1.13 -2.58 -11.35
C GLY A 7 2.52 -2.51 -10.74
N ALA A 8 3.12 -1.32 -10.81
CA ALA A 8 4.41 -1.01 -10.22
C ALA A 8 4.27 -0.35 -8.82
N GLY A 9 3.38 -0.89 -7.98
CA GLY A 9 3.19 -0.48 -6.59
C GLY A 9 4.34 -0.93 -5.68
N LEU A 10 4.06 -1.87 -4.76
CA LEU A 10 5.06 -2.52 -3.90
C LEU A 10 5.20 -4.01 -4.25
N ALA A 11 4.08 -4.73 -4.38
CA ALA A 11 4.11 -6.16 -4.69
C ALA A 11 4.74 -6.45 -6.06
N GLY A 12 4.35 -5.71 -7.11
CA GLY A 12 4.87 -5.92 -8.46
C GLY A 12 6.40 -5.81 -8.56
N PRO A 13 7.04 -4.73 -8.09
CA PRO A 13 8.49 -4.62 -8.08
C PRO A 13 9.19 -5.66 -7.20
N CYS A 14 8.62 -6.03 -6.04
CA CYS A 14 9.16 -7.08 -5.18
C CYS A 14 9.18 -8.43 -5.93
N LEU A 15 8.06 -8.80 -6.54
CA LEU A 15 7.93 -10.00 -7.37
C LEU A 15 8.92 -9.97 -8.55
N ALA A 16 9.00 -8.83 -9.25
CA ALA A 16 9.90 -8.68 -10.40
C ALA A 16 11.37 -8.93 -10.03
N HIS A 17 11.83 -8.42 -8.88
CA HIS A 17 13.19 -8.71 -8.38
C HIS A 17 13.37 -10.20 -8.10
N GLY A 18 12.43 -10.81 -7.37
CA GLY A 18 12.49 -12.24 -7.04
C GLY A 18 12.60 -13.11 -8.29
N LEU A 19 11.75 -12.88 -9.30
CA LEU A 19 11.73 -13.64 -10.55
C LEU A 19 13.00 -13.45 -11.36
N ARG A 20 13.45 -12.21 -11.54
CA ARG A 20 14.67 -11.91 -12.30
C ARG A 20 15.92 -12.52 -11.68
N ARG A 21 15.99 -12.60 -10.35
CA ARG A 21 17.09 -13.27 -9.63
C ARG A 21 17.21 -14.76 -10.02
N HIS A 22 16.10 -15.38 -10.44
CA HIS A 22 16.04 -16.77 -10.88
C HIS A 22 16.00 -16.93 -12.41
N GLY A 23 16.38 -15.88 -13.15
CA GLY A 23 16.47 -15.93 -14.62
C GLY A 23 15.13 -15.97 -15.34
N ILE A 24 14.02 -15.65 -14.66
CA ILE A 24 12.70 -15.57 -15.25
C ILE A 24 12.55 -14.21 -15.94
N ASP A 25 12.10 -14.21 -17.20
CA ASP A 25 11.83 -12.98 -17.96
C ASP A 25 10.58 -12.27 -17.41
N VAL A 26 10.70 -10.96 -17.18
CA VAL A 26 9.65 -10.14 -16.56
C VAL A 26 9.39 -8.90 -17.38
N LEU A 27 8.09 -8.63 -17.64
CA LEU A 27 7.62 -7.31 -18.04
C LEU A 27 6.69 -6.76 -16.94
N LEU A 28 7.10 -5.68 -16.31
CA LEU A 28 6.31 -4.92 -15.34
C LEU A 28 5.68 -3.73 -16.06
N PHE A 29 4.36 -3.54 -15.98
CA PHE A 29 3.68 -2.41 -16.59
C PHE A 29 2.82 -1.65 -15.57
N GLU A 30 2.79 -0.33 -15.73
CA GLU A 30 2.12 0.62 -14.84
C GLU A 30 1.32 1.63 -15.65
N ARG A 31 0.07 1.85 -15.27
CA ARG A 31 -0.81 2.82 -15.94
C ARG A 31 -0.40 4.27 -15.73
N ASP A 32 0.20 4.60 -14.58
CA ASP A 32 0.70 5.95 -14.34
C ASP A 32 1.83 6.28 -15.32
N ALA A 33 1.85 7.49 -15.84
CA ALA A 33 2.86 7.93 -16.81
C ALA A 33 4.27 8.05 -16.21
N ALA A 34 4.36 8.21 -14.88
CA ALA A 34 5.61 8.32 -14.14
C ALA A 34 5.44 7.82 -12.70
N ILE A 35 6.56 7.58 -12.03
CA ILE A 35 6.58 7.04 -10.67
C ILE A 35 5.93 7.97 -9.63
N ASP A 36 5.95 9.26 -9.88
CA ASP A 36 5.43 10.33 -9.02
C ASP A 36 4.17 11.02 -9.59
N ALA A 37 3.52 10.41 -10.60
CA ALA A 37 2.29 10.93 -11.18
C ALA A 37 1.14 11.11 -10.18
N ARG A 38 1.19 10.42 -9.04
CA ARG A 38 0.21 10.55 -7.95
C ARG A 38 0.91 10.80 -6.61
N ALA A 39 0.29 11.64 -5.78
CA ALA A 39 0.73 11.95 -4.42
C ALA A 39 0.56 10.72 -3.49
N GLN A 40 1.47 9.76 -3.55
CA GLN A 40 1.44 8.53 -2.77
C GLN A 40 2.61 8.41 -1.76
N GLY A 41 3.27 9.53 -1.47
CA GLY A 41 4.36 9.61 -0.49
C GLY A 41 3.81 9.78 0.92
N TYR A 42 3.43 8.70 1.58
CA TYR A 42 3.02 8.67 2.96
C TYR A 42 3.68 7.51 3.71
N ARG A 43 3.75 7.64 5.03
CA ARG A 43 4.32 6.63 5.91
C ARG A 43 3.46 5.36 5.90
N ILE A 44 4.11 4.23 5.69
CA ILE A 44 3.51 2.91 5.84
C ILE A 44 4.35 2.03 6.75
N HIS A 45 3.70 1.09 7.41
CA HIS A 45 4.36 0.03 8.16
C HIS A 45 4.35 -1.26 7.35
N ILE A 46 5.49 -1.96 7.34
CA ILE A 46 5.69 -3.25 6.69
C ILE A 46 5.99 -4.23 7.81
N GLY A 47 5.01 -5.07 8.18
CA GLY A 47 5.18 -6.08 9.21
C GLY A 47 6.17 -7.18 8.86
N GLY A 48 6.49 -8.04 9.82
CA GLY A 48 7.57 -9.02 9.73
C GLY A 48 7.56 -9.91 8.49
N GLY A 49 6.39 -10.39 8.05
CA GLY A 49 6.29 -11.19 6.82
C GLY A 49 6.66 -10.41 5.56
N GLY A 50 6.25 -9.14 5.47
CA GLY A 50 6.62 -8.27 4.36
C GLY A 50 8.10 -7.87 4.39
N ASP A 51 8.66 -7.60 5.58
CA ASP A 51 10.09 -7.31 5.73
C ASP A 51 10.94 -8.52 5.37
N ALA A 52 10.54 -9.71 5.80
CA ALA A 52 11.19 -10.96 5.42
C ALA A 52 11.20 -11.16 3.91
N ALA A 53 10.06 -10.90 3.24
CA ALA A 53 9.97 -10.97 1.78
C ALA A 53 10.89 -9.95 1.09
N LEU A 54 10.94 -8.71 1.57
CA LEU A 54 11.87 -7.71 1.03
C LEU A 54 13.33 -8.15 1.20
N ARG A 55 13.70 -8.67 2.37
CA ARG A 55 15.05 -9.12 2.68
C ARG A 55 15.49 -10.30 1.81
N GLU A 56 14.59 -11.22 1.56
CA GLU A 56 14.86 -12.43 0.80
C GLU A 56 14.91 -12.17 -0.71
N TRP A 57 13.97 -11.39 -1.23
CA TRP A 57 13.75 -11.30 -2.68
C TRP A 57 14.36 -10.07 -3.34
N LEU A 58 14.64 -8.99 -2.60
CA LEU A 58 15.37 -7.86 -3.17
C LEU A 58 16.87 -8.15 -3.25
N PRO A 59 17.60 -7.57 -4.22
CA PRO A 59 19.05 -7.51 -4.17
C PRO A 59 19.50 -6.86 -2.84
N THR A 60 20.58 -7.37 -2.24
CA THR A 60 21.09 -6.90 -0.93
C THR A 60 21.20 -5.38 -0.84
N GLY A 61 21.80 -4.74 -1.86
CA GLY A 61 21.96 -3.27 -1.86
C GLY A 61 20.63 -2.50 -1.97
N VAL A 62 19.59 -3.08 -2.60
CA VAL A 62 18.26 -2.49 -2.68
C VAL A 62 17.57 -2.55 -1.32
N TYR A 63 17.65 -3.71 -0.65
CA TYR A 63 17.10 -3.87 0.70
C TYR A 63 17.82 -2.96 1.71
N GLU A 64 19.16 -2.89 1.67
CA GLU A 64 19.94 -2.03 2.54
C GLU A 64 19.59 -0.55 2.41
N GLN A 65 19.33 -0.06 1.18
CA GLN A 65 18.88 1.31 0.94
C GLN A 65 17.46 1.52 1.51
N ALA A 66 16.55 0.56 1.34
CA ALA A 66 15.21 0.62 1.93
C ALA A 66 15.28 0.67 3.46
N ALA A 67 16.11 -0.14 4.09
CA ALA A 67 16.34 -0.14 5.52
C ALA A 67 17.01 1.14 6.02
N ALA A 68 18.01 1.65 5.28
CA ALA A 68 18.71 2.88 5.62
C ALA A 68 17.81 4.13 5.56
N THR A 69 16.89 4.18 4.58
CA THR A 69 15.93 5.29 4.42
C THR A 69 14.64 5.09 5.21
N SER A 70 14.52 3.99 5.96
CA SER A 70 13.35 3.74 6.82
C SER A 70 13.25 4.75 7.96
N CYS A 71 12.07 4.82 8.57
CA CYS A 71 11.87 5.59 9.79
C CYS A 71 12.51 4.87 10.98
N ARG A 72 12.93 5.63 11.97
CA ARG A 72 13.23 5.07 13.29
C ARG A 72 11.93 4.50 13.85
N THR A 73 11.90 3.21 14.18
CA THR A 73 10.72 2.53 14.72
C THR A 73 10.34 3.13 16.06
N GLY A 74 9.06 3.50 16.19
CA GLY A 74 8.50 4.00 17.42
C GLY A 74 8.02 2.88 18.37
N ARG A 75 7.50 3.28 19.52
CA ARG A 75 7.15 2.39 20.65
C ARG A 75 5.85 1.61 20.48
N GLY A 76 5.05 1.81 19.45
CA GLY A 76 3.78 1.13 19.29
C GLY A 76 2.67 1.99 18.70
N VAL A 77 1.45 1.63 19.05
CA VAL A 77 0.24 2.39 18.72
C VAL A 77 -0.29 2.99 20.05
N THR A 78 -0.48 4.31 20.05
CA THR A 78 -1.12 5.02 21.15
C THR A 78 -2.52 5.44 20.71
N VAL A 79 -3.50 5.30 21.58
CA VAL A 79 -4.89 5.74 21.33
C VAL A 79 -5.23 6.85 22.32
N ALA A 80 -5.90 7.91 21.83
CA ALA A 80 -6.35 9.04 22.62
C ALA A 80 -7.77 9.47 22.24
N GLY A 81 -8.42 10.20 23.14
CA GLY A 81 -9.65 10.92 22.85
C GLY A 81 -9.38 12.25 22.12
N PRO A 82 -10.46 12.94 21.64
CA PRO A 82 -10.35 14.19 20.90
C PRO A 82 -9.63 15.33 21.61
N ASP A 83 -9.62 15.35 22.93
CA ASP A 83 -8.99 16.35 23.81
C ASP A 83 -7.51 16.07 24.10
N LEU A 84 -7.00 14.92 23.65
CA LEU A 84 -5.66 14.42 23.98
C LEU A 84 -5.39 14.30 25.50
N GLY A 85 -6.44 14.19 26.33
CA GLY A 85 -6.32 14.17 27.78
C GLY A 85 -5.78 12.86 28.37
N THR A 86 -6.02 11.73 27.69
CA THR A 86 -5.58 10.40 28.15
C THR A 86 -5.03 9.60 26.99
N PHE A 87 -3.87 8.99 27.18
CA PHE A 87 -3.22 8.14 26.19
C PHE A 87 -3.20 6.69 26.69
N THR A 88 -3.62 5.77 25.82
CA THR A 88 -3.49 4.33 26.05
C THR A 88 -2.47 3.76 25.08
N GLU A 89 -1.38 3.21 25.59
CA GLU A 89 -0.36 2.56 24.78
C GLU A 89 -0.75 1.10 24.51
N LEU A 90 -0.73 0.72 23.22
CA LEU A 90 -0.91 -0.65 22.77
C LEU A 90 0.45 -1.11 22.21
N PRO A 91 1.15 -2.03 22.92
CA PRO A 91 2.43 -2.53 22.42
C PRO A 91 2.25 -3.24 21.08
N LEU A 92 3.16 -3.01 20.14
CA LEU A 92 3.19 -3.78 18.90
C LEU A 92 3.63 -5.21 19.23
N PRO A 93 2.85 -6.23 18.84
CA PRO A 93 3.29 -7.60 18.96
C PRO A 93 4.62 -7.82 18.22
N PRO A 94 5.53 -8.69 18.71
CA PRO A 94 6.80 -8.98 18.03
C PRO A 94 6.63 -9.40 16.56
N ALA A 95 5.53 -10.06 16.22
CA ALA A 95 5.20 -10.47 14.85
C ALA A 95 4.93 -9.30 13.89
N VAL A 96 4.70 -8.09 14.38
CA VAL A 96 4.57 -6.86 13.58
C VAL A 96 5.88 -6.04 13.55
N ALA A 97 6.97 -6.52 14.16
CA ALA A 97 8.28 -5.91 13.97
C ALA A 97 8.66 -5.94 12.48
N GLY A 98 9.18 -4.84 11.96
CA GLY A 98 9.52 -4.71 10.54
C GLY A 98 9.98 -3.30 10.19
N LEU A 99 9.86 -2.92 8.93
CA LEU A 99 10.24 -1.61 8.46
C LEU A 99 9.06 -0.62 8.51
N THR A 100 9.36 0.62 8.81
CA THR A 100 8.45 1.74 8.59
C THR A 100 9.09 2.67 7.57
N VAL A 101 8.41 2.91 6.47
CA VAL A 101 9.00 3.59 5.30
C VAL A 101 8.08 4.67 4.74
N ASP A 102 8.67 5.62 4.03
CA ASP A 102 7.94 6.42 3.05
C ASP A 102 7.67 5.55 1.81
N ARG A 103 6.40 5.40 1.47
CA ARG A 103 5.96 4.50 0.40
C ARG A 103 6.56 4.85 -0.96
N LEU A 104 6.65 6.14 -1.29
CA LEU A 104 7.18 6.58 -2.58
C LEU A 104 8.70 6.37 -2.65
N THR A 105 9.41 6.63 -1.57
CA THR A 105 10.85 6.38 -1.46
C THR A 105 11.15 4.89 -1.64
N LEU A 106 10.43 4.00 -0.94
CA LEU A 106 10.61 2.56 -1.12
C LEU A 106 10.32 2.13 -2.57
N ARG A 107 9.23 2.64 -3.16
CA ARG A 107 8.87 2.35 -4.56
C ARG A 107 9.98 2.79 -5.53
N ARG A 108 10.57 3.97 -5.33
CA ARG A 108 11.70 4.47 -6.14
C ARG A 108 12.93 3.58 -6.02
N ILE A 109 13.26 3.17 -4.79
CA ILE A 109 14.39 2.28 -4.51
C ILE A 109 14.21 0.95 -5.26
N MET A 110 13.05 0.33 -5.16
CA MET A 110 12.79 -0.95 -5.82
C MET A 110 12.75 -0.84 -7.35
N LEU A 111 12.25 0.26 -7.92
CA LEU A 111 12.09 0.40 -9.37
C LEU A 111 13.36 0.81 -10.10
N ARG A 112 14.37 1.37 -9.41
CA ARG A 112 15.60 1.84 -10.07
C ARG A 112 16.28 0.76 -10.91
N ASP A 113 16.42 -0.44 -10.38
CA ASP A 113 17.11 -1.54 -11.05
C ASP A 113 16.17 -2.35 -11.96
N LEU A 114 14.90 -1.96 -12.05
CA LEU A 114 13.87 -2.56 -12.90
C LEU A 114 13.54 -1.70 -14.14
N ALA A 115 14.24 -0.58 -14.36
CA ALA A 115 13.94 0.34 -15.46
C ALA A 115 13.92 -0.36 -16.84
N GLY A 116 14.79 -1.33 -17.08
CA GLY A 116 14.86 -2.07 -18.34
C GLY A 116 13.70 -3.04 -18.61
N CYS A 117 12.89 -3.36 -17.59
CA CYS A 117 11.71 -4.24 -17.73
C CYS A 117 10.41 -3.58 -17.23
N THR A 118 10.43 -2.28 -16.93
CA THR A 118 9.24 -1.53 -16.49
C THR A 118 8.76 -0.58 -17.58
N ARG A 119 7.47 -0.63 -17.90
CA ARG A 119 6.80 0.31 -18.83
C ARG A 119 5.75 1.11 -18.08
N PHE A 120 5.98 2.41 -17.94
CA PHE A 120 5.02 3.38 -17.45
C PHE A 120 4.07 3.84 -18.55
N GLY A 121 2.93 4.43 -18.18
CA GLY A 121 1.91 4.89 -19.15
C GLY A 121 1.22 3.74 -19.88
N THR A 122 1.29 2.52 -19.34
CA THR A 122 0.80 1.30 -20.00
C THR A 122 -0.38 0.76 -19.21
N GLU A 123 -1.60 1.10 -19.64
CA GLU A 123 -2.84 0.73 -18.96
C GLU A 123 -3.40 -0.59 -19.51
N PHE A 124 -3.74 -1.50 -18.59
CA PHE A 124 -4.41 -2.76 -18.92
C PHE A 124 -5.81 -2.53 -19.49
N ALA A 125 -6.13 -3.16 -20.63
CA ALA A 125 -7.45 -3.10 -21.25
C ALA A 125 -8.17 -4.46 -21.29
N GLY A 126 -7.44 -5.57 -21.16
CA GLY A 126 -8.01 -6.91 -21.15
C GLY A 126 -6.97 -7.99 -21.40
N TYR A 127 -7.34 -9.24 -21.19
CA TYR A 127 -6.50 -10.39 -21.57
C TYR A 127 -7.33 -11.49 -22.25
N ALA A 128 -6.65 -12.35 -22.99
CA ALA A 128 -7.23 -13.56 -23.56
C ALA A 128 -6.27 -14.75 -23.40
N PRO A 129 -6.78 -15.95 -23.12
CA PRO A 129 -5.96 -17.15 -23.19
C PRO A 129 -5.55 -17.43 -24.64
N LEU A 130 -4.38 -18.06 -24.82
CA LEU A 130 -3.89 -18.55 -26.09
C LEU A 130 -3.99 -20.06 -26.15
N ASP A 131 -4.05 -20.63 -27.35
CA ASP A 131 -4.20 -22.08 -27.60
C ASP A 131 -3.03 -22.91 -27.03
N ASP A 132 -1.88 -22.29 -26.83
CA ASP A 132 -0.67 -22.90 -26.25
C ASP A 132 -0.59 -22.81 -24.72
N GLY A 133 -1.66 -22.38 -24.06
CA GLY A 133 -1.76 -22.24 -22.61
C GLY A 133 -1.17 -20.94 -22.04
N ARG A 134 -0.62 -20.06 -22.89
CA ARG A 134 -0.16 -18.74 -22.52
C ARG A 134 -1.31 -17.73 -22.44
N VAL A 135 -0.99 -16.50 -22.05
CA VAL A 135 -1.94 -15.38 -21.97
C VAL A 135 -1.46 -14.21 -22.81
N ARG A 136 -2.36 -13.60 -23.57
CA ARG A 136 -2.15 -12.33 -24.28
C ARG A 136 -2.79 -11.20 -23.49
N VAL A 137 -2.00 -10.21 -23.12
CA VAL A 137 -2.49 -8.96 -22.54
C VAL A 137 -2.64 -7.92 -23.64
N ARG A 138 -3.74 -7.17 -23.61
CA ARG A 138 -4.00 -6.02 -24.46
C ARG A 138 -3.99 -4.76 -23.60
N PHE A 139 -3.32 -3.74 -24.07
CA PHE A 139 -3.24 -2.42 -23.45
C PHE A 139 -4.21 -1.40 -24.09
N ALA A 140 -4.45 -0.28 -23.39
CA ALA A 140 -5.40 0.73 -23.83
C ALA A 140 -4.95 1.44 -25.14
N ASP A 141 -3.66 1.45 -25.43
CA ASP A 141 -3.09 1.95 -26.70
C ASP A 141 -3.23 0.98 -27.89
N GLY A 142 -3.84 -0.19 -27.65
CA GLY A 142 -4.04 -1.24 -28.66
C GLY A 142 -2.86 -2.21 -28.82
N THR A 143 -1.72 -1.97 -28.18
CA THR A 143 -0.59 -2.90 -28.19
C THR A 143 -0.88 -4.16 -27.38
N THR A 144 -0.12 -5.23 -27.62
CA THR A 144 -0.27 -6.51 -26.92
C THR A 144 1.06 -7.08 -26.49
N GLU A 145 1.04 -7.90 -25.42
CA GLU A 145 2.17 -8.69 -24.94
C GLU A 145 1.71 -10.10 -24.59
N ASP A 146 2.50 -11.09 -24.95
CA ASP A 146 2.25 -12.49 -24.64
C ASP A 146 3.18 -12.95 -23.51
N GLY A 147 2.65 -13.71 -22.56
CA GLY A 147 3.40 -14.26 -21.44
C GLY A 147 2.88 -15.64 -21.03
N ASP A 148 3.68 -16.35 -20.25
CA ASP A 148 3.29 -17.64 -19.67
C ASP A 148 2.38 -17.43 -18.45
N LEU A 149 2.53 -16.31 -17.76
CA LEU A 149 1.73 -15.93 -16.59
C LEU A 149 1.47 -14.42 -16.59
N LEU A 150 0.24 -14.01 -16.25
CA LEU A 150 -0.15 -12.65 -15.94
C LEU A 150 -0.44 -12.54 -14.42
N VAL A 151 0.24 -11.63 -13.74
CA VAL A 151 0.03 -11.36 -12.32
C VAL A 151 -0.59 -9.97 -12.14
N ALA A 152 -1.77 -9.91 -11.54
CA ALA A 152 -2.39 -8.65 -11.14
C ALA A 152 -1.82 -8.19 -9.79
N ALA A 153 -1.01 -7.13 -9.80
CA ALA A 153 -0.55 -6.36 -8.65
C ALA A 153 -0.99 -4.89 -8.77
N ASP A 154 -2.10 -4.65 -9.49
CA ASP A 154 -2.64 -3.36 -9.92
C ASP A 154 -3.60 -2.73 -8.89
N GLY A 155 -3.64 -3.30 -7.69
CA GLY A 155 -4.30 -2.73 -6.51
C GLY A 155 -5.81 -2.94 -6.48
N VAL A 156 -6.48 -2.25 -5.56
CA VAL A 156 -7.90 -2.44 -5.26
C VAL A 156 -8.82 -2.31 -6.47
N GLY A 157 -8.47 -1.46 -7.42
CA GLY A 157 -9.21 -1.25 -8.66
C GLY A 157 -8.87 -2.21 -9.80
N SER A 158 -8.29 -3.38 -9.50
CA SER A 158 -7.80 -4.33 -10.49
C SER A 158 -8.79 -4.65 -11.61
N GLY A 159 -8.39 -4.34 -12.85
CA GLY A 159 -9.12 -4.72 -14.04
C GLY A 159 -9.00 -6.22 -14.33
N ILE A 160 -7.85 -6.78 -14.02
CA ILE A 160 -7.56 -8.21 -14.20
C ILE A 160 -8.44 -9.03 -13.26
N ARG A 161 -8.56 -8.63 -11.97
CA ARG A 161 -9.48 -9.31 -11.03
C ARG A 161 -10.91 -9.29 -11.55
N ARG A 162 -11.41 -8.15 -12.01
CA ARG A 162 -12.79 -8.06 -12.54
C ARG A 162 -13.04 -8.97 -13.73
N GLN A 163 -12.03 -9.23 -14.56
CA GLN A 163 -12.13 -10.15 -15.67
C GLN A 163 -12.00 -11.61 -15.24
N LEU A 164 -11.08 -11.91 -14.29
CA LEU A 164 -10.82 -13.27 -13.79
C LEU A 164 -11.97 -13.76 -12.92
N LEU A 165 -12.47 -12.90 -12.03
CA LEU A 165 -13.46 -13.21 -11.00
C LEU A 165 -14.54 -12.09 -10.98
N PRO A 166 -15.49 -12.10 -11.93
CA PRO A 166 -16.50 -11.04 -12.05
C PRO A 166 -17.34 -10.85 -10.79
N ASP A 167 -17.61 -11.92 -10.07
CA ASP A 167 -18.43 -11.94 -8.85
C ASP A 167 -17.62 -11.77 -7.55
N PHE A 168 -16.34 -11.34 -7.67
CA PHE A 168 -15.49 -11.17 -6.50
C PHE A 168 -16.04 -10.08 -5.56
N PRO A 169 -16.32 -10.40 -4.27
CA PRO A 169 -17.02 -9.50 -3.36
C PRO A 169 -16.10 -8.43 -2.79
N VAL A 170 -16.02 -7.28 -3.44
CA VAL A 170 -15.39 -6.07 -2.94
C VAL A 170 -16.44 -5.01 -2.67
N THR A 171 -16.46 -4.52 -1.44
CA THR A 171 -17.41 -3.49 -1.01
C THR A 171 -16.68 -2.20 -0.67
N VAL A 172 -17.25 -1.07 -1.08
CA VAL A 172 -16.82 0.26 -0.62
C VAL A 172 -17.53 0.53 0.70
N ASP A 173 -16.74 0.70 1.77
CA ASP A 173 -17.28 1.04 3.09
C ASP A 173 -17.86 2.46 3.11
N ASP A 174 -18.71 2.75 4.09
CA ASP A 174 -19.26 4.10 4.24
C ASP A 174 -18.24 5.12 4.79
N HIS A 175 -17.08 4.70 5.24
CA HIS A 175 -16.02 5.62 5.64
C HIS A 175 -15.17 6.08 4.45
N ARG A 176 -14.71 7.33 4.56
CA ARG A 176 -13.75 7.94 3.65
C ARG A 176 -12.56 8.46 4.44
N LEU A 177 -11.45 8.62 3.75
CA LEU A 177 -10.20 9.12 4.32
C LEU A 177 -9.68 10.30 3.48
N ILE A 178 -9.07 11.25 4.13
CA ILE A 178 -8.17 12.22 3.51
C ILE A 178 -6.79 11.95 4.10
N TYR A 179 -5.87 11.50 3.29
CA TYR A 179 -4.46 11.38 3.65
C TYR A 179 -3.73 12.67 3.35
N GLY A 180 -2.82 13.04 4.25
CA GLY A 180 -1.91 14.13 4.00
C GLY A 180 -0.63 13.99 4.81
N ARG A 181 0.29 14.91 4.57
CA ARG A 181 1.49 15.06 5.38
C ARG A 181 1.79 16.53 5.62
N THR A 182 2.31 16.82 6.80
CA THR A 182 2.77 18.15 7.20
C THR A 182 4.29 18.09 7.37
N PRO A 183 5.08 18.92 6.67
CA PRO A 183 6.53 18.98 6.88
C PRO A 183 6.86 19.22 8.35
N LEU A 184 7.78 18.45 8.93
CA LEU A 184 8.14 18.51 10.34
C LEU A 184 9.07 19.71 10.63
N THR A 185 8.53 20.93 10.46
CA THR A 185 9.17 22.18 10.85
C THR A 185 9.15 22.36 12.38
N GLY A 186 9.79 23.41 12.91
CA GLY A 186 9.69 23.72 14.34
C GLY A 186 8.25 23.87 14.81
N GLU A 187 7.43 24.66 14.09
CA GLU A 187 6.01 24.86 14.40
C GLU A 187 5.21 23.54 14.34
N ALA A 188 5.37 22.78 13.28
CA ALA A 188 4.66 21.49 13.16
C ALA A 188 5.09 20.49 14.25
N ARG A 189 6.36 20.53 14.68
CA ARG A 189 6.86 19.70 15.77
C ARG A 189 6.20 20.06 17.10
N ASP A 190 6.07 21.36 17.39
CA ASP A 190 5.46 21.86 18.63
C ASP A 190 3.95 21.52 18.70
N LEU A 191 3.30 21.41 17.55
CA LEU A 191 1.90 20.99 17.43
C LEU A 191 1.71 19.47 17.50
N THR A 192 2.77 18.67 17.25
CA THR A 192 2.65 17.22 17.15
C THR A 192 2.81 16.56 18.51
N PRO A 193 1.81 15.78 18.99
CA PRO A 193 1.96 15.02 20.23
C PRO A 193 3.15 14.05 20.17
N ASP A 194 3.87 13.90 21.30
CA ASP A 194 5.04 13.01 21.38
C ASP A 194 4.74 11.59 20.97
N ALA A 195 3.55 11.08 21.28
CA ALA A 195 3.08 9.77 20.85
C ALA A 195 3.10 9.60 19.31
N ALA A 196 2.80 10.68 18.56
CA ALA A 196 2.86 10.66 17.09
C ALA A 196 4.30 10.83 16.56
N LEU A 197 5.17 11.50 17.31
CA LEU A 197 6.59 11.59 16.98
C LEU A 197 7.32 10.26 17.17
N GLU A 198 6.88 9.46 18.15
CA GLU A 198 7.53 8.20 18.54
C GLU A 198 6.83 6.95 18.00
N GLY A 199 5.59 7.05 17.50
CA GLY A 199 4.82 5.90 17.05
C GLY A 199 3.69 6.24 16.09
N PHE A 200 2.60 5.47 16.20
CA PHE A 200 1.30 5.81 15.62
C PHE A 200 0.38 6.30 16.74
N LEU A 201 -0.19 7.47 16.56
CA LEU A 201 -1.24 8.00 17.43
C LEU A 201 -2.57 7.93 16.69
N GLY A 202 -3.51 7.14 17.22
CA GLY A 202 -4.92 7.15 16.82
C GLY A 202 -5.71 8.06 17.75
N VAL A 203 -6.41 9.05 17.22
CA VAL A 203 -7.36 9.86 17.97
C VAL A 203 -8.76 9.53 17.49
N THR A 204 -9.66 9.12 18.39
CA THR A 204 -10.98 8.60 18.00
C THR A 204 -12.09 9.36 18.74
N GLY A 205 -13.06 9.84 17.99
CA GLY A 205 -14.33 10.40 18.48
C GLY A 205 -15.44 9.36 18.53
N VAL A 206 -16.48 9.64 19.31
CA VAL A 206 -17.67 8.78 19.44
C VAL A 206 -18.60 8.81 18.23
N ASP A 207 -18.39 9.75 17.31
CA ASP A 207 -19.22 10.03 16.14
C ASP A 207 -18.68 9.40 14.84
N GLY A 208 -17.75 8.44 14.97
CA GLY A 208 -17.13 7.76 13.84
C GLY A 208 -16.02 8.55 13.17
N ARG A 209 -15.67 9.76 13.67
CA ARG A 209 -14.49 10.48 13.22
C ARG A 209 -13.22 9.90 13.86
N GLY A 210 -12.16 9.79 13.09
CA GLY A 210 -10.86 9.32 13.56
C GLY A 210 -9.71 10.02 12.84
N LEU A 211 -8.65 10.29 13.57
CA LEU A 211 -7.42 10.88 13.02
C LEU A 211 -6.23 10.02 13.42
N VAL A 212 -5.46 9.59 12.44
CA VAL A 212 -4.19 8.89 12.69
C VAL A 212 -3.05 9.85 12.39
N LEU A 213 -2.10 9.94 13.30
CA LEU A 213 -0.89 10.74 13.18
C LEU A 213 0.34 9.86 13.34
N ALA A 214 1.38 10.09 12.53
CA ALA A 214 2.65 9.40 12.70
C ALA A 214 3.79 10.15 11.99
N ALA A 215 4.86 10.43 12.70
CA ALA A 215 6.03 11.10 12.11
C ALA A 215 6.87 10.14 11.27
N GLN A 216 7.20 10.53 10.05
CA GLN A 216 8.25 9.92 9.24
C GLN A 216 9.54 10.71 9.45
N ARG A 217 10.49 10.13 10.14
CA ARG A 217 11.84 10.68 10.35
C ARG A 217 12.83 9.72 9.71
N PHE A 218 13.42 10.13 8.60
CA PHE A 218 14.36 9.28 7.87
C PHE A 218 15.61 8.99 8.73
N ARG A 219 16.06 7.74 8.75
CA ARG A 219 17.33 7.35 9.39
C ARG A 219 18.51 7.97 8.65
N ARG A 220 18.43 7.91 7.31
CA ARG A 220 19.38 8.56 6.38
C ARG A 220 18.57 9.22 5.27
N ASP A 221 19.06 10.35 4.78
CA ASP A 221 18.41 11.06 3.68
C ASP A 221 18.45 10.19 2.40
N PRO A 222 17.32 9.94 1.73
CA PRO A 222 17.30 9.28 0.42
C PRO A 222 18.27 9.92 -0.60
N ALA A 223 18.55 11.22 -0.49
CA ALA A 223 19.51 11.91 -1.36
C ALA A 223 20.94 11.32 -1.28
N GLU A 224 21.33 10.73 -0.17
CA GLU A 224 22.60 10.04 -0.03
C GLU A 224 22.73 8.81 -0.95
N PHE A 225 21.59 8.31 -1.46
CA PHE A 225 21.51 7.16 -2.36
C PHE A 225 21.09 7.55 -3.79
N GLY A 226 21.08 8.87 -4.09
CA GLY A 226 20.71 9.37 -5.41
C GLY A 226 19.21 9.47 -5.70
N PHE A 227 18.38 9.46 -4.66
CA PHE A 227 16.95 9.71 -4.74
C PHE A 227 16.61 11.17 -4.37
N PRO A 228 15.41 11.68 -4.66
CA PRO A 228 14.98 12.97 -4.15
C PRO A 228 15.11 13.05 -2.63
N ALA A 229 15.55 14.21 -2.13
CA ALA A 229 15.78 14.44 -0.71
C ALA A 229 14.54 14.14 0.13
N GLY A 230 14.71 13.39 1.20
CA GLY A 230 13.68 13.09 2.18
C GLY A 230 13.56 14.24 3.18
N ARG A 231 12.39 14.87 3.24
CA ARG A 231 12.06 15.79 4.32
C ARG A 231 11.24 15.05 5.36
N ASP A 232 11.61 15.18 6.64
CA ASP A 232 10.81 14.65 7.72
C ASP A 232 9.42 15.30 7.73
N TYR A 233 8.39 14.53 8.04
CA TYR A 233 7.01 14.98 8.05
C TYR A 233 6.17 14.25 9.08
N VAL A 234 5.02 14.79 9.42
CA VAL A 234 3.95 14.08 10.11
C VAL A 234 2.91 13.67 9.08
N MET A 235 2.73 12.37 8.88
CA MET A 235 1.57 11.83 8.17
C MET A 235 0.33 12.00 9.02
N TRP A 236 -0.76 12.40 8.39
CA TRP A 236 -2.08 12.34 8.98
C TRP A 236 -3.08 11.65 8.05
N ALA A 237 -4.00 10.90 8.65
CA ALA A 237 -5.12 10.28 7.95
C ALA A 237 -6.40 10.67 8.68
N ALA A 238 -7.17 11.56 8.08
CA ALA A 238 -8.43 12.06 8.57
C ALA A 238 -9.56 11.17 8.07
N GLY A 239 -10.21 10.41 8.95
CA GLY A 239 -11.28 9.48 8.65
C GLY A 239 -12.63 9.95 9.20
N ALA A 240 -13.70 9.77 8.43
CA ALA A 240 -15.06 10.03 8.85
C ALA A 240 -16.07 9.26 7.99
N PRO A 241 -17.36 9.14 8.43
CA PRO A 241 -18.45 8.71 7.59
C PRO A 241 -18.53 9.55 6.30
N SER A 242 -18.87 8.93 5.18
CA SER A 242 -18.89 9.58 3.86
C SER A 242 -19.74 10.85 3.82
N ALA A 243 -20.86 10.86 4.55
CA ALA A 243 -21.74 12.02 4.68
C ALA A 243 -21.05 13.26 5.28
N THR A 244 -20.03 13.07 6.12
CA THR A 244 -19.24 14.18 6.71
C THR A 244 -18.44 14.93 5.67
N PHE A 245 -17.84 14.21 4.72
CA PHE A 245 -17.02 14.82 3.67
C PHE A 245 -17.82 15.27 2.44
N GLY A 246 -19.04 14.76 2.28
CA GLY A 246 -19.91 15.08 1.15
C GLY A 246 -19.58 14.32 -0.14
N PRO A 247 -20.47 14.44 -1.15
CA PRO A 247 -20.40 13.64 -2.37
C PRO A 247 -19.25 14.05 -3.32
N ASP A 248 -18.76 15.26 -3.21
CA ASP A 248 -17.76 15.82 -4.11
C ASP A 248 -16.31 15.62 -3.64
N LEU A 249 -16.08 14.86 -2.56
CA LEU A 249 -14.76 14.64 -1.94
C LEU A 249 -13.63 14.38 -2.97
N PHE A 250 -13.88 13.54 -3.94
CA PHE A 250 -12.88 13.14 -4.96
C PHE A 250 -12.68 14.16 -6.08
N ARG A 251 -13.43 15.27 -6.07
CA ARG A 251 -13.30 16.38 -7.03
C ARG A 251 -12.60 17.59 -6.44
N LEU A 252 -12.46 17.62 -5.12
CA LEU A 252 -11.83 18.74 -4.41
C LEU A 252 -10.35 18.85 -4.73
N GLY A 253 -9.87 20.08 -4.85
CA GLY A 253 -8.45 20.38 -4.93
C GLY A 253 -7.74 20.19 -3.58
N ALA A 254 -6.41 20.07 -3.61
CA ALA A 254 -5.62 19.76 -2.43
C ALA A 254 -5.82 20.76 -1.27
N GLY A 255 -5.93 22.06 -1.56
CA GLY A 255 -6.22 23.09 -0.55
C GLY A 255 -7.60 22.90 0.10
N GLU A 256 -8.62 22.60 -0.72
CA GLU A 256 -9.98 22.32 -0.26
C GLU A 256 -10.03 21.05 0.61
N LEU A 257 -9.24 20.02 0.26
CA LEU A 257 -9.12 18.80 1.06
C LEU A 257 -8.47 19.07 2.43
N ILE A 258 -7.43 19.92 2.48
CA ILE A 258 -6.82 20.35 3.76
C ILE A 258 -7.84 21.08 4.61
N ASP A 259 -8.55 22.05 4.03
CA ASP A 259 -9.57 22.81 4.73
C ASP A 259 -10.72 21.94 5.23
N LEU A 260 -11.17 20.99 4.41
CA LEU A 260 -12.23 20.05 4.78
C LEU A 260 -11.75 19.12 5.92
N ALA A 261 -10.54 18.57 5.82
CA ALA A 261 -9.97 17.74 6.86
C ALA A 261 -9.84 18.52 8.18
N ALA A 262 -9.28 19.74 8.15
CA ALA A 262 -9.15 20.58 9.34
C ALA A 262 -10.53 20.89 9.97
N LYS A 263 -11.50 21.30 9.18
CA LYS A 263 -12.88 21.58 9.64
C LYS A 263 -13.55 20.34 10.24
N THR A 264 -13.28 19.17 9.72
CA THR A 264 -13.85 17.91 10.24
C THR A 264 -13.44 17.67 11.70
N PHE A 265 -12.26 18.14 12.10
CA PHE A 265 -11.76 17.98 13.46
C PHE A 265 -11.87 19.28 14.31
N ALA A 266 -12.64 20.27 13.85
CA ALA A 266 -12.95 21.44 14.63
C ALA A 266 -13.63 21.04 15.95
N GLY A 267 -13.19 21.64 17.05
CA GLY A 267 -13.64 21.31 18.40
C GLY A 267 -12.88 20.16 19.08
N TRP A 268 -11.94 19.51 18.38
CA TRP A 268 -10.94 18.64 18.98
C TRP A 268 -9.78 19.49 19.55
N HIS A 269 -8.74 18.83 20.09
CA HIS A 269 -7.58 19.56 20.57
C HIS A 269 -7.02 20.49 19.48
N PRO A 270 -6.78 21.79 19.77
CA PRO A 270 -6.43 22.79 18.74
C PRO A 270 -5.20 22.46 17.92
N SER A 271 -4.21 21.75 18.50
CA SER A 271 -3.01 21.33 17.78
C SER A 271 -3.29 20.41 16.59
N LEU A 272 -4.36 19.60 16.66
CA LEU A 272 -4.72 18.65 15.60
C LEU A 272 -5.19 19.38 14.35
N GLU A 273 -6.11 20.34 14.51
CA GLU A 273 -6.58 21.18 13.41
C GLU A 273 -5.43 22.02 12.84
N ALA A 274 -4.63 22.66 13.70
CA ALA A 274 -3.50 23.49 13.27
C ALA A 274 -2.47 22.67 12.48
N LEU A 275 -2.15 21.46 12.91
CA LEU A 275 -1.23 20.56 12.22
C LEU A 275 -1.73 20.18 10.82
N ILE A 276 -3.02 19.88 10.66
CA ILE A 276 -3.62 19.57 9.36
C ILE A 276 -3.54 20.79 8.42
N ARG A 277 -3.80 22.01 8.93
CA ARG A 277 -3.73 23.25 8.13
C ARG A 277 -2.34 23.57 7.60
N LEU A 278 -1.28 23.08 8.25
CA LEU A 278 0.11 23.16 7.76
C LEU A 278 0.43 22.07 6.73
N GLY A 279 -0.57 21.31 6.28
CA GLY A 279 -0.41 20.23 5.31
C GLY A 279 0.20 20.66 3.99
N ASP A 280 1.05 19.82 3.42
CA ASP A 280 1.65 20.02 2.09
C ASP A 280 0.65 19.63 1.00
N PRO A 281 0.13 20.60 0.19
CA PRO A 281 -0.86 20.29 -0.85
C PRO A 281 -0.39 19.27 -1.89
N ALA A 282 0.92 19.13 -2.10
CA ALA A 282 1.46 18.15 -3.04
C ALA A 282 1.23 16.69 -2.60
N TYR A 283 0.82 16.46 -1.34
CA TYR A 283 0.68 15.12 -0.76
C TYR A 283 -0.66 14.89 -0.07
N VAL A 284 -1.70 15.63 -0.48
CA VAL A 284 -3.04 15.45 0.07
C VAL A 284 -3.92 14.74 -0.96
N VAL A 285 -4.53 13.62 -0.54
CA VAL A 285 -5.37 12.80 -1.42
C VAL A 285 -6.57 12.21 -0.66
N PRO A 286 -7.75 12.16 -1.28
CA PRO A 286 -8.89 11.45 -0.74
C PRO A 286 -8.78 9.95 -1.05
N SER A 287 -9.37 9.12 -0.20
CA SER A 287 -9.39 7.67 -0.37
C SER A 287 -10.71 7.06 0.09
N SER A 288 -11.19 6.06 -0.62
CA SER A 288 -12.22 5.16 -0.14
C SER A 288 -11.64 4.07 0.73
N VAL A 289 -12.42 3.59 1.69
CA VAL A 289 -12.13 2.37 2.43
C VAL A 289 -12.80 1.21 1.71
N TYR A 290 -12.06 0.12 1.55
CA TYR A 290 -12.56 -1.09 0.90
C TYR A 290 -12.52 -2.26 1.87
N THR A 291 -13.50 -3.14 1.74
CA THR A 291 -13.55 -4.46 2.37
C THR A 291 -13.70 -5.52 1.30
N SER A 292 -13.21 -6.72 1.57
CA SER A 292 -13.46 -7.86 0.70
C SER A 292 -13.75 -9.10 1.52
N GLU A 293 -14.54 -10.00 0.95
CA GLU A 293 -14.78 -11.32 1.49
C GLU A 293 -14.01 -12.36 0.69
N ARG A 294 -13.67 -13.47 1.33
CA ARG A 294 -12.96 -14.57 0.65
C ARG A 294 -13.81 -15.14 -0.47
N PRO A 295 -13.34 -15.11 -1.72
CA PRO A 295 -14.06 -15.76 -2.82
C PRO A 295 -13.97 -17.28 -2.69
N GLY A 296 -14.81 -17.98 -3.46
CA GLY A 296 -14.60 -19.40 -3.73
C GLY A 296 -13.25 -19.64 -4.41
N ALA A 297 -12.70 -20.84 -4.23
CA ALA A 297 -11.51 -21.23 -4.99
C ALA A 297 -11.84 -21.30 -6.48
N TRP A 298 -10.89 -20.88 -7.32
CA TRP A 298 -10.98 -20.98 -8.77
C TRP A 298 -9.91 -21.95 -9.31
N SER A 299 -10.07 -22.41 -10.53
CA SER A 299 -9.08 -23.29 -11.16
C SER A 299 -7.81 -22.53 -11.50
N PRO A 300 -6.62 -23.01 -11.10
CA PRO A 300 -5.36 -22.38 -11.48
C PRO A 300 -5.24 -22.23 -13.01
N GLY A 301 -4.74 -21.07 -13.42
CA GLY A 301 -4.58 -20.71 -14.82
C GLY A 301 -3.38 -19.79 -15.04
N PRO A 302 -3.19 -19.31 -16.28
CA PRO A 302 -2.09 -18.39 -16.61
C PRO A 302 -2.35 -16.96 -16.12
N VAL A 303 -3.29 -16.76 -15.17
CA VAL A 303 -3.60 -15.45 -14.58
C VAL A 303 -3.83 -15.61 -13.08
N THR A 304 -3.13 -14.80 -12.28
CA THR A 304 -3.28 -14.80 -10.82
C THR A 304 -3.25 -13.38 -10.25
N LEU A 305 -3.51 -13.25 -8.94
CA LEU A 305 -3.66 -11.98 -8.23
C LEU A 305 -2.66 -11.88 -7.07
N ALA A 306 -2.23 -10.66 -6.70
CA ALA A 306 -1.39 -10.41 -5.53
C ALA A 306 -1.73 -9.06 -4.87
N GLY A 307 -1.56 -8.98 -3.56
CA GLY A 307 -1.79 -7.76 -2.77
C GLY A 307 -3.23 -7.27 -2.82
N ASP A 308 -3.43 -5.95 -2.88
CA ASP A 308 -4.77 -5.35 -2.89
C ASP A 308 -5.60 -5.73 -4.14
N ALA A 309 -4.99 -6.30 -5.18
CA ALA A 309 -5.73 -6.90 -6.29
C ALA A 309 -6.42 -8.20 -5.85
N ALA A 310 -5.84 -8.96 -4.93
CA ALA A 310 -6.37 -10.21 -4.40
C ALA A 310 -7.28 -10.01 -3.19
N HIS A 311 -6.87 -9.19 -2.22
CA HIS A 311 -7.54 -9.06 -0.91
C HIS A 311 -7.60 -7.60 -0.43
N PRO A 312 -8.39 -6.73 -1.10
CA PRO A 312 -8.63 -5.37 -0.63
C PRO A 312 -9.09 -5.37 0.83
N MET A 313 -8.49 -4.50 1.66
CA MET A 313 -8.81 -4.42 3.08
C MET A 313 -8.76 -2.98 3.59
N PRO A 314 -9.45 -2.66 4.70
CA PRO A 314 -9.34 -1.36 5.34
C PRO A 314 -7.88 -1.04 5.75
N PRO A 315 -7.50 0.24 5.80
CA PRO A 315 -6.15 0.65 6.17
C PRO A 315 -5.89 0.42 7.67
N ALA A 316 -5.44 -0.77 8.02
CA ALA A 316 -5.09 -1.20 9.38
C ALA A 316 -3.57 -1.35 9.60
N GLY A 317 -2.75 -0.78 8.70
CA GLY A 317 -1.29 -0.82 8.79
C GLY A 317 -0.66 -2.17 8.41
N VAL A 318 -1.41 -3.09 7.78
CA VAL A 318 -0.95 -4.45 7.46
C VAL A 318 -0.92 -4.77 5.97
N SER A 319 -1.73 -4.09 5.13
CA SER A 319 -1.92 -4.46 3.72
C SER A 319 -0.62 -4.48 2.90
N ALA A 320 0.27 -3.51 3.11
CA ALA A 320 1.56 -3.46 2.42
C ALA A 320 2.45 -4.67 2.74
N GLY A 321 2.48 -5.08 4.02
CA GLY A 321 3.22 -6.26 4.46
C GLY A 321 2.66 -7.55 3.86
N VAL A 322 1.34 -7.69 3.80
CA VAL A 322 0.65 -8.84 3.17
C VAL A 322 0.92 -8.87 1.67
N ALA A 323 0.83 -7.73 0.98
CA ALA A 323 1.11 -7.64 -0.46
C ALA A 323 2.55 -8.01 -0.83
N LEU A 324 3.53 -7.64 0.02
CA LEU A 324 4.92 -8.03 -0.16
C LEU A 324 5.15 -9.51 0.16
N HIS A 325 4.44 -10.05 1.14
CA HIS A 325 4.47 -11.47 1.44
C HIS A 325 3.94 -12.31 0.28
N ASP A 326 2.82 -11.90 -0.35
CA ASP A 326 2.29 -12.53 -1.57
C ASP A 326 3.35 -12.56 -2.69
N ALA A 327 4.01 -11.40 -2.91
CA ALA A 327 5.04 -11.30 -3.93
C ALA A 327 6.20 -12.28 -3.69
N GLY A 328 6.65 -12.38 -2.43
CA GLY A 328 7.69 -13.32 -2.03
C GLY A 328 7.26 -14.78 -2.18
N LEU A 329 6.06 -15.11 -1.74
CA LEU A 329 5.49 -16.44 -1.85
C LEU A 329 5.39 -16.89 -3.32
N LEU A 330 4.80 -16.04 -4.18
CA LEU A 330 4.70 -16.35 -5.61
C LEU A 330 6.08 -16.48 -6.26
N ALA A 331 7.03 -15.60 -5.93
CA ALA A 331 8.40 -15.70 -6.44
C ALA A 331 9.03 -17.04 -6.07
N GLY A 332 8.89 -17.49 -4.82
CA GLY A 332 9.40 -18.79 -4.35
C GLY A 332 8.75 -19.97 -5.06
N ARG A 333 7.42 -19.94 -5.26
CA ARG A 333 6.71 -21.00 -5.97
C ARG A 333 7.14 -21.10 -7.43
N LEU A 334 7.26 -19.97 -8.13
CA LEU A 334 7.70 -19.96 -9.54
C LEU A 334 9.19 -20.31 -9.72
N ALA A 335 10.02 -20.02 -8.72
CA ALA A 335 11.45 -20.37 -8.73
C ALA A 335 11.73 -21.83 -8.36
N SER A 336 10.75 -22.58 -7.84
CA SER A 336 10.93 -23.98 -7.39
C SER A 336 11.19 -24.97 -8.51
N GLY A 337 10.88 -24.61 -9.77
CA GLY A 337 10.95 -25.53 -10.92
C GLY A 337 9.74 -26.46 -11.07
N ALA A 338 8.70 -26.30 -10.23
CA ALA A 338 7.44 -27.02 -10.39
C ALA A 338 6.71 -26.60 -11.69
N PRO A 339 5.79 -27.43 -12.23
CA PRO A 339 4.92 -27.01 -13.33
C PRO A 339 4.19 -25.72 -12.99
N LEU A 340 4.04 -24.81 -13.96
CA LEU A 340 3.51 -23.46 -13.74
C LEU A 340 2.17 -23.46 -13.00
N LEU A 341 1.21 -24.25 -13.46
CA LEU A 341 -0.13 -24.28 -12.88
C LEU A 341 -0.16 -24.87 -11.47
N ASP A 342 0.73 -25.81 -11.17
CA ASP A 342 0.87 -26.38 -9.82
C ASP A 342 1.43 -25.29 -8.87
N ALA A 343 2.49 -24.58 -9.30
CA ALA A 343 3.09 -23.47 -8.53
C ALA A 343 2.07 -22.34 -8.27
N VAL A 344 1.27 -21.98 -9.28
CA VAL A 344 0.21 -20.98 -9.16
C VAL A 344 -0.89 -21.46 -8.21
N GLY A 345 -1.35 -22.72 -8.32
CA GLY A 345 -2.39 -23.27 -7.46
C GLY A 345 -1.98 -23.35 -6.00
N GLU A 346 -0.73 -23.74 -5.70
CA GLU A 346 -0.20 -23.73 -4.34
C GLU A 346 -0.11 -22.32 -3.78
N TYR A 347 0.37 -21.37 -4.61
CA TYR A 347 0.40 -19.96 -4.24
C TYR A 347 -0.99 -19.42 -3.90
N GLU A 348 -1.97 -19.63 -4.79
CA GLU A 348 -3.33 -19.11 -4.62
C GLU A 348 -3.99 -19.64 -3.34
N LYS A 349 -3.78 -20.91 -3.02
CA LYS A 349 -4.27 -21.51 -1.78
C LYS A 349 -3.72 -20.78 -0.55
N GLU A 350 -2.40 -20.60 -0.47
CA GLU A 350 -1.75 -19.93 0.66
C GLU A 350 -2.11 -18.45 0.72
N MET A 351 -2.13 -17.75 -0.43
CA MET A 351 -2.52 -16.34 -0.55
C MET A 351 -3.96 -16.12 -0.05
N LEU A 352 -4.90 -16.98 -0.44
CA LEU A 352 -6.28 -16.92 0.04
C LEU A 352 -6.37 -17.10 1.56
N ASP A 353 -5.58 -18.02 2.13
CA ASP A 353 -5.61 -18.29 3.55
C ASP A 353 -5.07 -17.10 4.38
N HIS A 354 -3.85 -16.66 4.12
CA HIS A 354 -3.25 -15.58 4.92
C HIS A 354 -3.81 -14.19 4.57
N GLY A 355 -4.08 -13.91 3.29
CA GLY A 355 -4.58 -12.62 2.82
C GLY A 355 -5.97 -12.32 3.37
N PHE A 356 -6.89 -13.29 3.31
CA PHE A 356 -8.24 -13.11 3.86
C PHE A 356 -8.30 -13.21 5.38
N ALA A 357 -7.39 -13.92 6.05
CA ALA A 357 -7.23 -13.82 7.50
C ALA A 357 -6.84 -12.38 7.91
N ALA A 358 -5.91 -11.76 7.18
CA ALA A 358 -5.51 -10.36 7.40
C ALA A 358 -6.65 -9.38 7.07
N ALA A 359 -7.36 -9.56 5.96
CA ALA A 359 -8.50 -8.72 5.56
C ALA A 359 -9.64 -8.77 6.60
N ALA A 360 -9.97 -9.96 7.09
CA ALA A 360 -10.96 -10.13 8.15
C ALA A 360 -10.55 -9.44 9.46
N ALA A 361 -9.28 -9.56 9.85
CA ALA A 361 -8.76 -8.88 11.04
C ALA A 361 -8.77 -7.36 10.88
N ALA A 362 -8.38 -6.85 9.70
CA ALA A 362 -8.42 -5.41 9.39
C ALA A 362 -9.85 -4.87 9.44
N THR A 363 -10.83 -5.61 8.88
CA THR A 363 -12.25 -5.24 8.88
C THR A 363 -12.82 -5.20 10.30
N ARG A 364 -12.50 -6.19 11.15
CA ARG A 364 -12.93 -6.16 12.57
C ARG A 364 -12.40 -4.92 13.30
N ARG A 365 -11.10 -4.62 13.15
CA ARG A 365 -10.48 -3.42 13.77
C ARG A 365 -11.14 -2.14 13.28
N HIS A 366 -11.38 -2.04 11.98
CA HIS A 366 -12.04 -0.87 11.38
C HIS A 366 -13.45 -0.64 11.93
N ARG A 367 -14.19 -1.71 12.20
CA ARG A 367 -15.54 -1.66 12.80
C ARG A 367 -15.54 -1.55 14.34
N GLY A 368 -14.38 -1.44 14.99
CA GLY A 368 -14.28 -1.40 16.45
C GLY A 368 -14.67 -2.71 17.15
N GLN A 369 -14.62 -3.81 16.42
CA GLN A 369 -14.88 -5.15 16.94
C GLN A 369 -13.52 -5.77 17.35
N HIS A 370 -13.27 -5.85 18.64
CA HIS A 370 -12.02 -6.41 19.22
C HIS A 370 -12.18 -7.88 19.57
#